data_3ccaeb316f17488065e6c5ff9b987eb7
#
_entry.id   3ccaeb316f17488065e6c5ff9b987eb7
#
_cell.length_a   1.000
_cell.length_b   1.000
_cell.length_c   1.000
_cell.angle_alpha   90.00
_cell.angle_beta   90.00
_cell.angle_gamma   90.00
#
_symmetry.space_group_name_H-M   'P 1'
#
loop_
_entity.id
_entity.type
_entity.pdbx_description
1 polymer ?
#
loop_
_entity_poly.entity_id
_entity_poly.type
_entity_poly.pdbx_seq_one_letter_code
_entity_poly.pdbx_strand_id
1 'polypeptide(L)'
;MSVVSVILWLLAIIAILCIFFAAMRFFTLRSRGASVLMRKLPAKGYHGWRHGVLRYKGDTVDFYKLRSVWPMADHSFSRLDIELLDSRPATDGEAAFISKDYLIFCFSAAGKGYELACTQRAMMAFGAWVEASPSQRKEQIDFRRLRERATRPRGSNMPYDPSTWSSYNGK
;
A
#
# COMPACT_ATOMS: atom_id res chain seq x y z
N MET A 1 32.81 -13.69 38.61
CA MET A 1 31.37 -13.80 38.30
C MET A 1 31.07 -15.27 38.14
N SER A 2 30.06 -15.80 38.81
CA SER A 2 29.71 -17.22 38.67
C SER A 2 29.03 -17.45 37.31
N VAL A 3 29.18 -18.61 36.75
CA VAL A 3 28.53 -18.99 35.47
C VAL A 3 27.02 -18.74 35.53
N VAL A 4 26.40 -19.00 36.67
CA VAL A 4 24.97 -18.72 36.93
C VAL A 4 24.65 -17.22 36.77
N SER A 5 25.50 -16.32 37.23
CA SER A 5 25.30 -14.89 37.09
C SER A 5 25.33 -14.44 35.63
N VAL A 6 26.23 -15.00 34.81
CA VAL A 6 26.31 -14.71 33.37
C VAL A 6 25.06 -15.19 32.65
N ILE A 7 24.55 -16.40 32.95
CA ILE A 7 23.32 -16.95 32.36
C ILE A 7 22.11 -16.08 32.71
N LEU A 8 21.97 -15.63 33.96
CA LEU A 8 20.89 -14.76 34.39
C LEU A 8 20.91 -13.41 33.64
N TRP A 9 22.09 -12.79 33.48
CA TRP A 9 22.22 -11.55 32.70
C TRP A 9 21.85 -11.75 31.21
N LEU A 10 22.28 -12.86 30.60
CA LEU A 10 21.90 -13.22 29.21
C LEU A 10 20.39 -13.36 29.08
N LEU A 11 19.74 -14.09 29.99
CA LEU A 11 18.27 -14.23 29.98
C LEU A 11 17.56 -12.88 30.17
N ALA A 12 18.05 -12.03 31.04
CA ALA A 12 17.49 -10.69 31.25
C ALA A 12 17.58 -9.84 29.98
N ILE A 13 18.72 -9.84 29.28
CA ILE A 13 18.92 -9.12 28.03
C ILE A 13 17.98 -9.63 26.96
N ILE A 14 17.84 -10.96 26.80
CA ILE A 14 16.91 -11.56 25.83
C ILE A 14 15.47 -11.15 26.14
N ALA A 15 15.05 -11.18 27.41
CA ALA A 15 13.71 -10.78 27.82
C ALA A 15 13.44 -9.30 27.49
N ILE A 16 14.40 -8.41 27.76
CA ILE A 16 14.29 -6.98 27.43
C ILE A 16 14.18 -6.77 25.93
N LEU A 17 14.97 -7.46 25.12
CA LEU A 17 14.89 -7.38 23.66
C LEU A 17 13.55 -7.87 23.15
N CYS A 18 13.02 -8.99 23.67
CA CYS A 18 11.69 -9.49 23.30
C CYS A 18 10.58 -8.48 23.62
N ILE A 19 10.62 -7.87 24.81
CA ILE A 19 9.67 -6.84 25.21
C ILE A 19 9.79 -5.61 24.31
N PHE A 20 11.00 -5.17 24.02
CA PHE A 20 11.25 -4.03 23.13
C PHE A 20 10.69 -4.26 21.72
N PHE A 21 10.96 -5.42 21.11
CA PHE A 21 10.43 -5.75 19.80
C PHE A 21 8.90 -5.89 19.81
N ALA A 22 8.32 -6.49 20.85
CA ALA A 22 6.88 -6.59 21.01
C ALA A 22 6.22 -5.20 21.16
N ALA A 23 6.80 -4.32 21.95
CA ALA A 23 6.34 -2.94 22.13
C ALA A 23 6.44 -2.14 20.83
N MET A 24 7.58 -2.20 20.15
CA MET A 24 7.79 -1.53 18.88
C MET A 24 6.78 -1.99 17.83
N ARG A 25 6.51 -3.29 17.75
CA ARG A 25 5.48 -3.85 16.89
C ARG A 25 4.08 -3.36 17.25
N PHE A 26 3.74 -3.40 18.55
CA PHE A 26 2.44 -2.93 19.03
C PHE A 26 2.18 -1.47 18.64
N PHE A 27 3.12 -0.59 18.87
CA PHE A 27 3.01 0.83 18.51
C PHE A 27 2.94 1.03 16.99
N THR A 28 3.71 0.26 16.22
CA THR A 28 3.71 0.35 14.74
C THR A 28 2.38 -0.08 14.14
N LEU A 29 1.75 -1.12 14.68
CA LEU A 29 0.45 -1.61 14.21
C LEU A 29 -0.72 -0.76 14.68
N ARG A 30 -0.65 -0.19 15.90
CA ARG A 30 -1.74 0.59 16.49
C ARG A 30 -1.91 1.97 15.84
N SER A 31 -0.83 2.57 15.34
CA SER A 31 -0.86 4.02 15.08
C SER A 31 -1.35 4.43 13.69
N ARG A 32 -1.39 3.54 12.67
CA ARG A 32 -1.66 3.98 11.27
C ARG A 32 -2.14 2.89 10.31
N GLY A 33 -2.92 1.91 10.75
CA GLY A 33 -3.36 0.85 9.85
C GLY A 33 -4.85 0.56 9.88
N ALA A 34 -5.42 0.11 8.75
CA ALA A 34 -6.77 -0.40 8.68
C ALA A 34 -6.79 -1.88 9.04
N SER A 35 -7.63 -2.27 10.02
CA SER A 35 -7.84 -3.68 10.36
C SER A 35 -8.59 -4.37 9.23
N VAL A 36 -8.04 -5.49 8.76
CA VAL A 36 -8.59 -6.27 7.65
C VAL A 36 -8.37 -7.76 7.87
N LEU A 37 -9.16 -8.57 7.15
CA LEU A 37 -8.85 -9.98 6.97
C LEU A 37 -8.43 -10.19 5.53
N MET A 38 -7.36 -10.94 5.30
CA MET A 38 -6.88 -11.26 3.97
C MET A 38 -6.70 -12.77 3.82
N ARG A 39 -7.04 -13.28 2.63
CA ARG A 39 -6.67 -14.65 2.22
C ARG A 39 -6.13 -14.64 0.79
N LYS A 40 -5.27 -15.62 0.50
CA LYS A 40 -4.71 -15.84 -0.83
C LYS A 40 -5.57 -16.83 -1.58
N LEU A 41 -5.81 -16.56 -2.86
CA LEU A 41 -6.50 -17.47 -3.78
C LEU A 41 -5.48 -18.37 -4.55
N PRO A 42 -5.88 -19.58 -4.99
CA PRO A 42 -7.19 -20.20 -4.77
C PRO A 42 -7.35 -20.73 -3.34
N ALA A 43 -8.51 -20.49 -2.75
CA ALA A 43 -8.87 -20.98 -1.43
C ALA A 43 -10.17 -21.76 -1.48
N LYS A 44 -10.23 -22.91 -0.77
CA LYS A 44 -11.44 -23.72 -0.67
C LYS A 44 -12.19 -23.40 0.61
N GLY A 45 -13.50 -23.21 0.51
CA GLY A 45 -14.37 -22.93 1.64
C GLY A 45 -14.02 -21.61 2.35
N TYR A 46 -14.15 -21.61 3.68
CA TYR A 46 -13.95 -20.42 4.53
C TYR A 46 -12.58 -20.40 5.24
N HIS A 47 -11.66 -21.29 4.86
CA HIS A 47 -10.32 -21.36 5.44
C HIS A 47 -9.35 -20.35 4.81
N GLY A 48 -8.23 -20.14 5.48
CA GLY A 48 -7.13 -19.32 4.95
C GLY A 48 -7.18 -17.83 5.30
N TRP A 49 -8.27 -17.34 5.91
CA TRP A 49 -8.36 -15.98 6.37
C TRP A 49 -7.36 -15.68 7.49
N ARG A 50 -6.70 -14.55 7.38
CA ARG A 50 -5.72 -14.05 8.36
C ARG A 50 -6.06 -12.63 8.75
N HIS A 51 -6.26 -12.41 10.05
CA HIS A 51 -6.40 -11.08 10.60
C HIS A 51 -5.08 -10.32 10.47
N GLY A 52 -5.17 -9.09 10.04
CA GLY A 52 -4.01 -8.25 9.83
C GLY A 52 -4.36 -6.77 9.79
N VAL A 53 -3.34 -6.00 9.52
CA VAL A 53 -3.41 -4.55 9.37
C VAL A 53 -2.80 -4.18 8.02
N LEU A 54 -3.52 -3.39 7.22
CA LEU A 54 -2.99 -2.76 6.02
C LEU A 54 -2.40 -1.41 6.37
N ARG A 55 -1.20 -1.15 5.89
CA ARG A 55 -0.50 0.12 6.04
C ARG A 55 -0.01 0.62 4.70
N TYR A 56 -0.44 1.81 4.34
CA TYR A 56 0.00 2.49 3.12
C TYR A 56 1.37 3.14 3.34
N LYS A 57 2.28 2.94 2.40
CA LYS A 57 3.64 3.49 2.42
C LYS A 57 4.01 3.99 1.03
N GLY A 58 3.56 5.21 0.70
CA GLY A 58 3.74 5.76 -0.64
C GLY A 58 3.05 4.92 -1.71
N ASP A 59 3.82 4.32 -2.61
CA ASP A 59 3.33 3.50 -3.72
C ASP A 59 3.21 2.01 -3.38
N THR A 60 3.40 1.64 -2.12
CA THR A 60 3.23 0.28 -1.63
C THR A 60 2.19 0.21 -0.52
N VAL A 61 1.52 -0.92 -0.40
CA VAL A 61 0.70 -1.28 0.74
C VAL A 61 1.23 -2.54 1.39
N ASP A 62 1.52 -2.43 2.67
CA ASP A 62 2.08 -3.51 3.48
C ASP A 62 0.98 -4.16 4.31
N PHE A 63 0.92 -5.48 4.30
CA PHE A 63 0.04 -6.28 5.13
C PHE A 63 0.83 -6.96 6.25
N TYR A 64 0.39 -6.72 7.47
CA TYR A 64 0.96 -7.30 8.69
C TYR A 64 -0.06 -8.24 9.34
N LYS A 65 0.24 -9.53 9.45
CA LYS A 65 -0.59 -10.48 10.19
C LYS A 65 -0.55 -10.17 11.68
N LEU A 66 -1.68 -10.08 12.35
CA LEU A 66 -1.73 -9.86 13.80
C LEU A 66 -1.03 -10.95 14.59
N ARG A 67 -1.07 -12.19 14.10
CA ARG A 67 -0.45 -13.35 14.77
C ARG A 67 1.04 -13.52 14.47
N SER A 68 1.62 -12.74 13.57
CA SER A 68 3.05 -12.79 13.28
C SER A 68 3.80 -11.98 14.34
N VAL A 69 4.88 -12.51 14.89
CA VAL A 69 5.80 -11.77 15.79
C VAL A 69 6.91 -11.05 15.03
N TRP A 70 6.99 -11.28 13.71
CA TRP A 70 8.04 -10.72 12.87
C TRP A 70 7.81 -9.22 12.62
N PRO A 71 8.83 -8.35 12.77
CA PRO A 71 8.66 -6.91 12.64
C PRO A 71 8.44 -6.43 11.20
N MET A 72 8.73 -7.27 10.21
CA MET A 72 8.55 -6.94 8.80
C MET A 72 7.12 -7.24 8.32
N ALA A 73 6.72 -6.63 7.19
CA ALA A 73 5.47 -6.94 6.52
C ALA A 73 5.45 -8.40 6.05
N ASP A 74 4.33 -9.08 6.25
CA ASP A 74 4.12 -10.43 5.73
C ASP A 74 3.90 -10.45 4.21
N HIS A 75 3.28 -9.37 3.70
CA HIS A 75 3.12 -9.13 2.27
C HIS A 75 3.25 -7.63 2.01
N SER A 76 3.91 -7.29 0.91
CA SER A 76 3.99 -5.93 0.38
C SER A 76 3.51 -5.95 -1.07
N PHE A 77 2.61 -5.06 -1.41
CA PHE A 77 2.04 -4.96 -2.74
C PHE A 77 2.36 -3.59 -3.32
N SER A 78 2.90 -3.58 -4.54
CA SER A 78 3.07 -2.35 -5.30
C SER A 78 1.72 -1.90 -5.84
N ARG A 79 1.44 -0.61 -5.78
CA ARG A 79 0.22 0.00 -6.31
C ARG A 79 0.02 -0.32 -7.79
N LEU A 80 1.10 -0.36 -8.57
CA LEU A 80 1.07 -0.62 -10.01
C LEU A 80 0.71 -2.06 -10.36
N ASP A 81 0.97 -2.99 -9.43
CA ASP A 81 0.72 -4.41 -9.64
C ASP A 81 -0.69 -4.85 -9.17
N ILE A 82 -1.43 -3.92 -8.53
CA ILE A 82 -2.76 -4.22 -8.00
C ILE A 82 -3.81 -3.93 -9.06
N GLU A 83 -4.61 -4.94 -9.34
CA GLU A 83 -5.80 -4.87 -10.17
C GLU A 83 -7.01 -5.23 -9.31
N LEU A 84 -7.95 -4.30 -9.19
CA LEU A 84 -9.21 -4.52 -8.48
C LEU A 84 -10.14 -5.34 -9.39
N LEU A 85 -10.71 -6.41 -8.85
CA LEU A 85 -11.57 -7.32 -9.60
C LEU A 85 -13.03 -7.05 -9.23
N ASP A 86 -13.55 -7.74 -8.24
CA ASP A 86 -14.96 -7.71 -7.88
C ASP A 86 -15.14 -7.68 -6.36
N SER A 87 -16.34 -7.33 -5.92
CA SER A 87 -16.71 -7.37 -4.52
C SER A 87 -17.89 -8.32 -4.30
N ARG A 88 -17.88 -9.07 -3.21
CA ARG A 88 -18.93 -9.98 -2.85
C ARG A 88 -19.31 -9.88 -1.37
N PRO A 89 -20.53 -10.21 -1.01
CA PRO A 89 -20.90 -10.36 0.39
C PRO A 89 -20.22 -11.59 1.02
N ALA A 90 -20.12 -11.58 2.35
CA ALA A 90 -19.66 -12.75 3.11
C ALA A 90 -20.67 -13.91 2.95
N THR A 91 -20.16 -15.12 2.79
CA THR A 91 -21.00 -16.33 2.82
C THR A 91 -21.39 -16.68 4.25
N ASP A 92 -22.39 -17.54 4.45
CA ASP A 92 -22.87 -17.94 5.78
C ASP A 92 -21.75 -18.50 6.67
N GLY A 93 -20.84 -19.28 6.09
CA GLY A 93 -19.67 -19.81 6.81
C GLY A 93 -18.63 -18.75 7.18
N GLU A 94 -18.53 -17.67 6.41
CA GLU A 94 -17.63 -16.54 6.67
C GLU A 94 -18.27 -15.55 7.66
N ALA A 95 -19.60 -15.42 7.68
CA ALA A 95 -20.33 -14.56 8.60
C ALA A 95 -20.15 -14.95 10.09
N ALA A 96 -19.70 -16.18 10.36
CA ALA A 96 -19.39 -16.63 11.70
C ALA A 96 -18.19 -15.93 12.35
N PHE A 97 -17.25 -15.40 11.54
CA PHE A 97 -16.01 -14.76 12.03
C PHE A 97 -15.69 -13.42 11.34
N ILE A 98 -16.33 -13.10 10.22
CA ILE A 98 -16.24 -11.80 9.57
C ILE A 98 -17.39 -10.93 10.09
N SER A 99 -17.07 -9.72 10.55
CA SER A 99 -18.10 -8.78 11.02
C SER A 99 -19.10 -8.47 9.90
N LYS A 100 -20.38 -8.29 10.26
CA LYS A 100 -21.46 -7.96 9.33
C LYS A 100 -21.22 -6.67 8.52
N ASP A 101 -20.42 -5.76 9.07
CA ASP A 101 -20.07 -4.49 8.44
C ASP A 101 -18.92 -4.61 7.44
N TYR A 102 -18.38 -5.82 7.25
CA TYR A 102 -17.27 -6.06 6.35
C TYR A 102 -17.78 -6.50 4.98
N LEU A 103 -17.18 -5.93 3.95
CA LEU A 103 -17.33 -6.34 2.57
C LEU A 103 -16.07 -7.09 2.14
N ILE A 104 -16.26 -8.10 1.30
CA ILE A 104 -15.14 -8.86 0.74
C ILE A 104 -14.95 -8.39 -0.69
N PHE A 105 -13.74 -7.97 -1.03
CA PHE A 105 -13.38 -7.68 -2.40
C PHE A 105 -12.17 -8.48 -2.84
N CYS A 106 -12.14 -8.79 -4.12
CA CYS A 106 -11.09 -9.53 -4.78
C CYS A 106 -10.13 -8.58 -5.47
N PHE A 107 -8.85 -8.84 -5.39
CA PHE A 107 -7.84 -8.14 -6.16
C PHE A 107 -6.75 -9.11 -6.62
N SER A 108 -6.10 -8.81 -7.71
CA SER A 108 -4.89 -9.49 -8.13
C SER A 108 -3.66 -8.61 -7.83
N ALA A 109 -2.56 -9.23 -7.50
CA ALA A 109 -1.28 -8.55 -7.36
C ALA A 109 -0.15 -9.48 -7.85
N ALA A 110 0.63 -9.00 -8.80
CA ALA A 110 1.70 -9.78 -9.45
C ALA A 110 1.23 -11.17 -9.92
N GLY A 111 0.05 -11.25 -10.54
CA GLY A 111 -0.54 -12.48 -11.08
C GLY A 111 -1.10 -13.45 -10.02
N LYS A 112 -1.20 -13.02 -8.75
CA LYS A 112 -1.78 -13.83 -7.66
C LYS A 112 -3.07 -13.18 -7.16
N GLY A 113 -4.12 -13.97 -7.01
CA GLY A 113 -5.40 -13.52 -6.48
C GLY A 113 -5.39 -13.44 -4.95
N TYR A 114 -6.08 -12.44 -4.43
CA TYR A 114 -6.30 -12.23 -3.00
C TYR A 114 -7.74 -11.80 -2.76
N GLU A 115 -8.26 -12.11 -1.60
CA GLU A 115 -9.49 -11.55 -1.08
C GLU A 115 -9.19 -10.76 0.18
N LEU A 116 -9.83 -9.62 0.30
CA LEU A 116 -9.70 -8.72 1.43
C LEU A 116 -11.08 -8.42 2.01
N ALA A 117 -11.29 -8.76 3.26
CA ALA A 117 -12.49 -8.39 4.00
C ALA A 117 -12.18 -7.21 4.92
N CYS A 118 -12.92 -6.13 4.74
CA CYS A 118 -12.73 -4.91 5.53
C CYS A 118 -14.02 -4.07 5.57
N THR A 119 -14.02 -3.03 6.37
CA THR A 119 -15.12 -2.06 6.40
C THR A 119 -15.25 -1.34 5.06
N GLN A 120 -16.44 -0.91 4.72
CA GLN A 120 -16.71 -0.14 3.49
C GLN A 120 -15.78 1.08 3.37
N ARG A 121 -15.51 1.78 4.47
CA ARG A 121 -14.57 2.91 4.50
C ARG A 121 -13.15 2.51 4.10
N ALA A 122 -12.67 1.38 4.62
CA ALA A 122 -11.33 0.87 4.29
C ALA A 122 -11.25 0.41 2.84
N MET A 123 -12.33 -0.18 2.31
CA MET A 123 -12.43 -0.57 0.90
C MET A 123 -12.38 0.63 -0.04
N MET A 124 -13.16 1.69 0.26
CA MET A 124 -13.15 2.93 -0.52
C MET A 124 -11.76 3.59 -0.49
N ALA A 125 -11.10 3.62 0.68
CA ALA A 125 -9.76 4.17 0.80
C ALA A 125 -8.72 3.38 0.00
N PHE A 126 -8.83 2.05 -0.01
CA PHE A 126 -7.96 1.18 -0.79
C PHE A 126 -8.18 1.38 -2.30
N GLY A 127 -9.44 1.39 -2.76
CA GLY A 127 -9.78 1.65 -4.16
C GLY A 127 -9.26 3.02 -4.63
N ALA A 128 -9.57 4.08 -3.91
CA ALA A 128 -9.10 5.43 -4.22
C ALA A 128 -7.55 5.50 -4.24
N TRP A 129 -6.86 4.79 -3.33
CA TRP A 129 -5.40 4.74 -3.34
C TRP A 129 -4.86 4.01 -4.56
N VAL A 130 -5.47 2.90 -4.99
CA VAL A 130 -5.07 2.17 -6.21
C VAL A 130 -5.33 3.03 -7.45
N GLU A 131 -6.51 3.64 -7.57
CA GLU A 131 -6.91 4.47 -8.73
C GLU A 131 -6.09 5.76 -8.85
N ALA A 132 -5.62 6.32 -7.74
CA ALA A 132 -4.75 7.50 -7.74
C ALA A 132 -3.34 7.20 -8.30
N SER A 133 -3.06 5.96 -8.71
CA SER A 133 -1.80 5.60 -9.37
C SER A 133 -1.67 6.33 -10.71
N PRO A 134 -0.55 6.99 -10.99
CA PRO A 134 -0.27 7.48 -12.32
C PRO A 134 -0.21 6.26 -13.25
N SER A 135 -1.08 6.22 -14.27
CA SER A 135 -1.04 5.14 -15.25
C SER A 135 0.35 5.13 -15.89
N GLN A 136 0.94 3.95 -16.10
CA GLN A 136 2.26 3.81 -16.77
C GLN A 136 2.34 4.59 -18.08
N ARG A 137 1.18 4.76 -18.75
CA ARG A 137 1.03 5.56 -19.96
C ARG A 137 1.23 7.07 -19.70
N LYS A 138 0.78 7.59 -18.55
CA LYS A 138 1.01 9.00 -18.15
C LYS A 138 2.45 9.24 -17.78
N GLU A 139 3.08 8.34 -17.05
CA GLU A 139 4.50 8.45 -16.71
C GLU A 139 5.39 8.48 -17.95
N GLN A 140 5.15 7.59 -18.93
CA GLN A 140 5.91 7.60 -20.19
C GLN A 140 5.71 8.92 -20.97
N ILE A 141 4.51 9.48 -20.99
CA ILE A 141 4.22 10.74 -21.65
C ILE A 141 4.91 11.91 -20.92
N ASP A 142 4.91 11.90 -19.59
CA ASP A 142 5.56 12.97 -18.80
C ASP A 142 7.08 12.90 -18.90
N PHE A 143 7.70 11.72 -18.88
CA PHE A 143 9.12 11.55 -19.15
C PHE A 143 9.50 12.01 -20.55
N ARG A 144 8.66 11.72 -21.56
CA ARG A 144 8.88 12.19 -22.93
C ARG A 144 8.81 13.73 -23.02
N ARG A 145 7.79 14.34 -22.41
CA ARG A 145 7.63 15.80 -22.36
C ARG A 145 8.77 16.49 -21.59
N LEU A 146 9.21 15.90 -20.47
CA LEU A 146 10.36 16.43 -19.72
C LEU A 146 11.65 16.34 -20.55
N ARG A 147 11.84 15.25 -21.26
CA ARG A 147 12.99 15.07 -22.15
C ARG A 147 12.96 16.05 -23.34
N GLU A 148 11.79 16.28 -23.93
CA GLU A 148 11.59 17.27 -25.00
C GLU A 148 11.82 18.71 -24.49
N ARG A 149 11.45 19.03 -23.26
CA ARG A 149 11.75 20.33 -22.62
C ARG A 149 13.23 20.50 -22.31
N ALA A 150 13.90 19.44 -21.86
CA ALA A 150 15.32 19.46 -21.54
C ALA A 150 16.21 19.53 -22.80
N THR A 151 15.74 18.98 -23.94
CA THR A 151 16.45 19.01 -25.23
C THR A 151 16.12 20.21 -26.08
N ARG A 152 15.12 21.04 -25.72
CA ARG A 152 14.92 22.31 -26.41
C ARG A 152 16.11 23.23 -26.13
N PRO A 153 16.84 23.67 -27.18
CA PRO A 153 17.92 24.63 -27.00
C PRO A 153 17.34 25.88 -26.33
N ARG A 154 17.93 26.26 -25.22
CA ARG A 154 17.64 27.51 -24.52
C ARG A 154 18.20 28.66 -25.36
N GLY A 155 17.46 29.06 -26.41
CA GLY A 155 17.99 30.07 -27.29
C GLY A 155 17.21 30.22 -28.58
N SER A 156 16.05 30.78 -28.50
CA SER A 156 15.73 31.87 -29.45
C SER A 156 14.99 32.90 -28.61
N ASN A 157 15.76 33.76 -27.98
CA ASN A 157 15.30 35.13 -27.85
C ASN A 157 15.01 35.56 -29.30
N MET A 158 13.77 35.38 -29.75
CA MET A 158 13.30 36.16 -30.86
C MET A 158 13.44 37.61 -30.40
N PRO A 159 14.20 38.44 -31.11
CA PRO A 159 14.20 39.85 -30.83
C PRO A 159 12.75 40.30 -30.91
N TYR A 160 12.29 40.97 -29.88
CA TYR A 160 10.99 41.67 -29.88
C TYR A 160 10.98 42.55 -31.10
N ASP A 161 10.22 42.20 -32.14
CA ASP A 161 10.00 43.01 -33.31
C ASP A 161 8.75 43.86 -33.06
N PRO A 162 8.91 45.19 -32.79
CA PRO A 162 7.79 46.06 -32.52
C PRO A 162 6.86 46.25 -33.71
N SER A 163 7.26 45.81 -34.91
CA SER A 163 6.49 46.05 -36.15
C SER A 163 5.27 45.12 -36.27
N THR A 164 5.21 44.03 -35.51
CA THR A 164 4.07 43.08 -35.54
C THR A 164 2.81 43.61 -34.84
N TRP A 165 2.90 44.68 -34.03
CA TRP A 165 1.74 45.25 -33.32
C TRP A 165 0.99 46.32 -34.13
N SER A 166 1.56 46.87 -35.20
CA SER A 166 0.91 47.88 -36.01
C SER A 166 -0.15 47.34 -36.98
N SER A 167 -0.14 46.02 -37.25
CA SER A 167 -1.12 45.42 -38.16
C SER A 167 -2.44 44.97 -37.48
N TYR A 168 -2.53 45.05 -36.14
CA TYR A 168 -3.73 44.60 -35.42
C TYR A 168 -4.72 45.72 -35.05
N ASN A 169 -4.33 46.99 -35.18
CA ASN A 169 -5.17 48.15 -34.83
C ASN A 169 -5.63 48.99 -36.03
N GLY A 170 -5.75 48.37 -37.19
CA GLY A 170 -6.25 49.07 -38.39
C GLY A 170 -7.38 48.29 -39.07
N LYS A 171 -8.55 48.21 -38.41
CA LYS A 171 -9.88 48.23 -39.05
C LYS A 171 -10.94 48.44 -37.99
#